data_7d9d89d040d39d982275eeb9666756ac
#
_entry.id   7d9d89d040d39d982275eeb9666756ac
#
_cell.length_a   1.000
_cell.length_b   1.000
_cell.length_c   1.000
_cell.angle_alpha   90.00
_cell.angle_beta   90.00
_cell.angle_gamma   90.00
#
_symmetry.space_group_name_H-M   'P 1'
#
loop_
_entity.id
_entity.type
_entity.pdbx_description
1 polymer ?
#
loop_
_entity_poly.entity_id
_entity_poly.type
_entity_poly.pdbx_seq_one_letter_code
_entity_poly.pdbx_strand_id
1 'polypeptide(L)'
;MNYNNIKTNIFGTKYYYANNELHREDGPAVEYSNGEKQWYKNGKLHREDGPAIEYANDDKFWYKNGQYHREDGPAYEYADGTKCWYKNGKLHREERPAIEWANGDKHWYKNGKCHREDGPAIEYANGNKKWWLKHKIYGSNNDFTNKSWKFFVNTLIFS
;
A
#
# COMPACT_ATOMS: atom_id res chain seq x y z
N MET A 1 -18.35 -13.01 22.08
CA MET A 1 -17.13 -13.22 22.91
C MET A 1 -17.08 -12.16 23.99
N ASN A 2 -16.71 -12.51 25.23
CA ASN A 2 -16.49 -11.49 26.26
C ASN A 2 -15.10 -10.90 26.05
N TYR A 3 -15.01 -9.62 25.67
CA TYR A 3 -13.74 -8.88 25.67
C TYR A 3 -13.26 -8.80 27.11
N ASN A 4 -12.08 -9.36 27.40
CA ASN A 4 -11.59 -9.49 28.75
C ASN A 4 -11.14 -8.17 29.39
N ASN A 5 -10.99 -7.10 28.58
CA ASN A 5 -10.64 -5.78 29.07
C ASN A 5 -10.93 -4.68 28.05
N ILE A 6 -11.78 -3.74 28.41
CA ILE A 6 -11.95 -2.47 27.71
C ILE A 6 -11.24 -1.40 28.55
N LYS A 7 -10.28 -0.69 27.97
CA LYS A 7 -9.59 0.42 28.62
C LYS A 7 -9.93 1.73 27.91
N THR A 8 -10.22 2.76 28.67
CA THR A 8 -10.39 4.13 28.14
C THR A 8 -9.32 5.01 28.76
N ASN A 9 -8.57 5.73 27.92
CA ASN A 9 -7.57 6.69 28.43
C ASN A 9 -8.20 8.05 28.75
N ILE A 10 -7.42 8.97 29.32
CA ILE A 10 -7.88 10.32 29.72
C ILE A 10 -8.36 11.18 28.54
N PHE A 11 -8.02 10.81 27.30
CA PHE A 11 -8.45 11.50 26.07
C PHE A 11 -9.68 10.87 25.41
N GLY A 12 -10.31 9.87 26.08
CA GLY A 12 -11.50 9.19 25.58
C GLY A 12 -11.26 8.10 24.53
N THR A 13 -9.99 7.77 24.21
CA THR A 13 -9.67 6.66 23.33
C THR A 13 -10.00 5.33 23.98
N LYS A 14 -10.74 4.47 23.30
CA LYS A 14 -11.13 3.12 23.78
C LYS A 14 -10.24 2.07 23.15
N TYR A 15 -9.83 1.12 23.96
CA TYR A 15 -9.01 -0.02 23.58
C TYR A 15 -9.69 -1.33 23.99
N TYR A 16 -9.80 -2.27 23.06
CA TYR A 16 -10.42 -3.57 23.27
C TYR A 16 -9.35 -4.66 23.23
N TYR A 17 -9.30 -5.47 24.27
CA TYR A 17 -8.30 -6.52 24.45
C TYR A 17 -8.95 -7.89 24.60
N ALA A 18 -8.29 -8.92 24.02
CA ALA A 18 -8.46 -10.32 24.36
C ALA A 18 -7.08 -10.91 24.60
N ASN A 19 -6.92 -11.72 25.68
CA ASN A 19 -5.64 -12.32 26.06
C ASN A 19 -4.46 -11.33 26.15
N ASN A 20 -4.72 -10.13 26.67
CA ASN A 20 -3.75 -9.01 26.78
C ASN A 20 -3.25 -8.44 25.43
N GLU A 21 -3.82 -8.84 24.32
CA GLU A 21 -3.53 -8.27 23.01
C GLU A 21 -4.70 -7.45 22.48
N LEU A 22 -4.43 -6.40 21.69
CA LEU A 22 -5.48 -5.67 20.98
C LEU A 22 -6.21 -6.64 20.06
N HIS A 23 -7.52 -6.78 20.28
CA HIS A 23 -8.35 -7.71 19.53
C HIS A 23 -9.82 -7.34 19.63
N ARG A 24 -10.51 -7.29 18.50
CA ARG A 24 -11.98 -7.21 18.45
C ARG A 24 -12.50 -7.79 17.14
N GLU A 25 -13.54 -8.62 17.20
CA GLU A 25 -14.13 -9.29 16.02
C GLU A 25 -15.31 -8.52 15.42
N ASP A 26 -16.06 -7.80 16.25
CA ASP A 26 -17.30 -7.11 15.87
C ASP A 26 -17.11 -5.60 15.60
N GLY A 27 -15.85 -5.12 15.56
CA GLY A 27 -15.55 -3.70 15.35
C GLY A 27 -14.07 -3.35 15.50
N PRO A 28 -13.74 -2.05 15.53
CA PRO A 28 -12.37 -1.61 15.75
C PRO A 28 -11.90 -1.93 17.17
N ALA A 29 -10.66 -2.43 17.30
CA ALA A 29 -10.04 -2.68 18.59
C ALA A 29 -9.48 -1.41 19.23
N VAL A 30 -9.31 -0.33 18.47
CA VAL A 30 -9.00 1.01 18.98
C VAL A 30 -9.96 2.01 18.34
N GLU A 31 -10.61 2.80 19.20
CA GLU A 31 -11.49 3.89 18.80
C GLU A 31 -10.95 5.19 19.41
N TYR A 32 -10.40 6.05 18.56
CA TYR A 32 -9.88 7.35 19.01
C TYR A 32 -11.01 8.38 19.14
N SER A 33 -10.84 9.33 20.04
CA SER A 33 -11.81 10.40 20.25
C SER A 33 -11.99 11.35 19.06
N ASN A 34 -10.99 11.41 18.16
CA ASN A 34 -11.03 12.18 16.92
C ASN A 34 -11.77 11.46 15.77
N GLY A 35 -12.32 10.24 16.02
CA GLY A 35 -13.03 9.45 15.02
C GLY A 35 -12.17 8.43 14.28
N GLU A 36 -10.86 8.45 14.47
CA GLU A 36 -9.95 7.44 13.91
C GLU A 36 -10.27 6.05 14.49
N LYS A 37 -10.15 5.00 13.66
CA LYS A 37 -10.46 3.61 14.02
C LYS A 37 -9.38 2.67 13.53
N GLN A 38 -9.07 1.66 14.36
CA GLN A 38 -8.08 0.65 14.01
C GLN A 38 -8.57 -0.74 14.39
N TRP A 39 -8.49 -1.68 13.43
CA TRP A 39 -8.88 -3.08 13.61
C TRP A 39 -7.66 -3.94 13.87
N TYR A 40 -7.72 -4.68 14.96
CA TYR A 40 -6.68 -5.60 15.36
C TYR A 40 -7.23 -7.01 15.60
N LYS A 41 -6.46 -8.00 15.20
CA LYS A 41 -6.67 -9.41 15.51
C LYS A 41 -5.38 -9.99 16.08
N ASN A 42 -5.43 -10.44 17.34
CA ASN A 42 -4.28 -10.98 18.06
C ASN A 42 -3.05 -10.04 17.99
N GLY A 43 -3.22 -8.80 18.42
CA GLY A 43 -2.17 -7.78 18.46
C GLY A 43 -1.70 -7.24 17.12
N LYS A 44 -2.25 -7.71 15.99
CA LYS A 44 -1.83 -7.28 14.65
C LYS A 44 -2.95 -6.55 13.93
N LEU A 45 -2.60 -5.46 13.23
CA LEU A 45 -3.53 -4.79 12.32
C LEU A 45 -4.05 -5.81 11.30
N HIS A 46 -5.38 -5.97 11.26
CA HIS A 46 -6.04 -6.95 10.41
C HIS A 46 -7.52 -6.63 10.25
N ARG A 47 -7.99 -6.60 9.01
CA ARG A 47 -9.41 -6.60 8.68
C ARG A 47 -9.62 -7.24 7.31
N GLU A 48 -10.66 -8.09 7.16
CA GLU A 48 -10.93 -8.82 5.90
C GLU A 48 -11.92 -8.08 5.01
N ASP A 49 -12.88 -7.38 5.59
CA ASP A 49 -14.03 -6.76 4.92
C ASP A 49 -13.87 -5.24 4.68
N GLY A 50 -12.69 -4.68 4.97
CA GLY A 50 -12.45 -3.24 4.84
C GLY A 50 -11.04 -2.81 5.24
N PRO A 51 -10.80 -1.49 5.35
CA PRO A 51 -9.53 -0.97 5.84
C PRO A 51 -9.33 -1.30 7.31
N ALA A 52 -8.11 -1.71 7.69
CA ALA A 52 -7.75 -1.96 9.09
C ALA A 52 -7.42 -0.67 9.86
N ILE A 53 -7.20 0.44 9.14
CA ILE A 53 -7.11 1.79 9.72
C ILE A 53 -7.98 2.72 8.89
N GLU A 54 -8.83 3.45 9.57
CA GLU A 54 -9.61 4.57 9.03
C GLU A 54 -9.22 5.82 9.81
N TYR A 55 -8.56 6.78 9.15
CA TYR A 55 -8.19 8.05 9.75
C TYR A 55 -9.33 9.07 9.68
N ALA A 56 -9.30 10.05 10.55
CA ALA A 56 -10.28 11.12 10.60
C ALA A 56 -10.28 12.04 9.35
N ASN A 57 -9.20 12.03 8.57
CA ASN A 57 -9.04 12.75 7.32
C ASN A 57 -9.45 11.94 6.07
N ASP A 58 -10.14 10.81 6.26
CA ASP A 58 -10.56 9.85 5.22
C ASP A 58 -9.44 9.02 4.58
N ASP A 59 -8.20 9.07 5.08
CA ASP A 59 -7.17 8.12 4.67
C ASP A 59 -7.54 6.70 5.14
N LYS A 60 -7.34 5.70 4.27
CA LYS A 60 -7.71 4.30 4.53
C LYS A 60 -6.55 3.37 4.21
N PHE A 61 -6.28 2.45 5.13
CA PHE A 61 -5.18 1.51 4.99
C PHE A 61 -5.61 0.08 5.27
N TRP A 62 -5.34 -0.81 4.32
CA TRP A 62 -5.66 -2.24 4.40
C TRP A 62 -4.46 -3.03 4.89
N TYR A 63 -4.70 -3.81 5.93
CA TYR A 63 -3.70 -4.70 6.52
C TYR A 63 -4.24 -6.12 6.65
N LYS A 64 -3.37 -7.09 6.41
CA LYS A 64 -3.60 -8.50 6.72
C LYS A 64 -2.42 -9.02 7.55
N ASN A 65 -2.69 -9.47 8.78
CA ASN A 65 -1.69 -9.98 9.72
C ASN A 65 -0.52 -9.01 9.98
N GLY A 66 -0.80 -7.71 10.12
CA GLY A 66 0.19 -6.67 10.38
C GLY A 66 0.97 -6.19 9.15
N GLN A 67 0.64 -6.66 7.96
CA GLN A 67 1.29 -6.24 6.73
C GLN A 67 0.28 -5.54 5.80
N TYR A 68 0.72 -4.50 5.09
CA TYR A 68 -0.07 -3.88 4.04
C TYR A 68 -0.44 -4.91 2.99
N HIS A 69 -1.74 -5.09 2.76
CA HIS A 69 -2.22 -6.08 1.83
C HIS A 69 -3.67 -5.80 1.42
N ARG A 70 -3.93 -5.81 0.13
CA ARG A 70 -5.28 -5.86 -0.45
C ARG A 70 -5.22 -6.53 -1.81
N GLU A 71 -6.17 -7.44 -2.12
CA GLU A 71 -6.17 -8.20 -3.37
C GLU A 71 -6.93 -7.48 -4.48
N ASP A 72 -8.01 -6.82 -4.14
CA ASP A 72 -8.97 -6.21 -5.07
C ASP A 72 -8.79 -4.70 -5.30
N GLY A 73 -7.78 -4.09 -4.67
CA GLY A 73 -7.56 -2.64 -4.74
C GLY A 73 -6.24 -2.16 -4.15
N PRO A 74 -6.07 -0.85 -4.01
CA PRO A 74 -4.92 -0.28 -3.31
C PRO A 74 -5.01 -0.58 -1.81
N ALA A 75 -3.87 -0.93 -1.20
CA ALA A 75 -3.78 -1.11 0.24
C ALA A 75 -3.64 0.22 1.00
N TYR A 76 -3.35 1.30 0.29
CA TYR A 76 -3.43 2.69 0.74
C TYR A 76 -4.33 3.48 -0.18
N GLU A 77 -5.28 4.19 0.41
CA GLU A 77 -6.08 5.22 -0.23
C GLU A 77 -5.98 6.48 0.61
N TYR A 78 -5.30 7.50 0.11
CA TYR A 78 -5.20 8.80 0.75
C TYR A 78 -6.35 9.71 0.32
N ALA A 79 -6.75 10.60 1.20
CA ALA A 79 -7.80 11.59 0.95
C ALA A 79 -7.47 12.53 -0.22
N ASP A 80 -6.18 12.73 -0.52
CA ASP A 80 -5.72 13.51 -1.66
C ASP A 80 -5.90 12.80 -3.02
N GLY A 81 -6.31 11.52 -3.00
CA GLY A 81 -6.46 10.68 -4.18
C GLY A 81 -5.25 9.81 -4.52
N THR A 82 -4.14 9.92 -3.79
CA THR A 82 -2.98 9.04 -3.93
C THR A 82 -3.35 7.60 -3.57
N LYS A 83 -2.90 6.63 -4.38
CA LYS A 83 -3.18 5.20 -4.21
C LYS A 83 -1.92 4.37 -4.28
N CYS A 84 -1.75 3.41 -3.36
CA CYS A 84 -0.61 2.50 -3.35
C CYS A 84 -1.06 1.05 -3.22
N TRP A 85 -0.57 0.19 -4.10
CA TRP A 85 -0.86 -1.25 -4.10
C TRP A 85 0.26 -2.01 -3.41
N TYR A 86 -0.13 -2.79 -2.42
CA TYR A 86 0.77 -3.64 -1.65
C TYR A 86 0.30 -5.10 -1.65
N LYS A 87 1.25 -6.01 -1.73
CA LYS A 87 1.05 -7.42 -1.53
C LYS A 87 2.06 -7.92 -0.51
N ASN A 88 1.57 -8.44 0.64
CA ASN A 88 2.41 -8.96 1.73
C ASN A 88 3.50 -7.95 2.17
N GLY A 89 3.09 -6.71 2.45
CA GLY A 89 3.96 -5.63 2.93
C GLY A 89 4.88 -5.00 1.89
N LYS A 90 4.82 -5.41 0.63
CA LYS A 90 5.68 -4.89 -0.44
C LYS A 90 4.85 -4.19 -1.52
N LEU A 91 5.31 -3.03 -1.99
CA LEU A 91 4.76 -2.38 -3.18
C LEU A 91 4.75 -3.38 -4.34
N HIS A 92 3.57 -3.66 -4.87
CA HIS A 92 3.39 -4.64 -5.94
C HIS A 92 2.09 -4.42 -6.68
N ARG A 93 2.15 -4.39 -7.99
CA ARG A 93 1.00 -4.52 -8.89
C ARG A 93 1.47 -5.09 -10.22
N GLU A 94 0.71 -6.05 -10.77
CA GLU A 94 0.97 -6.56 -12.11
C GLU A 94 0.47 -5.55 -13.16
N GLU A 95 1.15 -5.41 -14.28
CA GLU A 95 0.74 -4.65 -15.48
C GLU A 95 0.41 -3.16 -15.31
N ARG A 96 0.18 -2.68 -14.10
CA ARG A 96 -0.22 -1.29 -13.79
C ARG A 96 0.73 -0.68 -12.74
N PRO A 97 0.72 0.68 -12.57
CA PRO A 97 1.54 1.30 -11.53
C PRO A 97 1.11 0.84 -10.14
N ALA A 98 2.09 0.54 -9.27
CA ALA A 98 1.86 0.21 -7.88
C ALA A 98 1.68 1.46 -7.00
N ILE A 99 2.05 2.64 -7.51
CA ILE A 99 1.71 3.94 -6.91
C ILE A 99 1.14 4.83 -8.00
N GLU A 100 -0.02 5.38 -7.71
CA GLU A 100 -0.67 6.44 -8.49
C GLU A 100 -0.81 7.66 -7.58
N TRP A 101 0.01 8.69 -7.80
CA TRP A 101 0.01 9.91 -7.01
C TRP A 101 -1.12 10.85 -7.44
N ALA A 102 -1.62 11.64 -6.51
CA ALA A 102 -2.65 12.66 -6.77
C ALA A 102 -2.23 13.69 -7.84
N ASN A 103 -0.93 13.97 -7.95
CA ASN A 103 -0.37 14.86 -8.97
C ASN A 103 -0.27 14.25 -10.39
N GLY A 104 -0.63 12.95 -10.52
CA GLY A 104 -0.58 12.21 -11.79
C GLY A 104 0.71 11.41 -12.03
N ASP A 105 1.70 11.47 -11.13
CA ASP A 105 2.89 10.61 -11.22
C ASP A 105 2.50 9.13 -11.07
N LYS A 106 3.20 8.24 -11.79
CA LYS A 106 2.93 6.79 -11.78
C LYS A 106 4.23 6.03 -11.62
N HIS A 107 4.26 5.13 -10.63
CA HIS A 107 5.44 4.32 -10.35
C HIS A 107 5.10 2.83 -10.36
N TRP A 108 5.86 2.04 -11.12
CA TRP A 108 5.72 0.58 -11.21
C TRP A 108 6.67 -0.13 -10.26
N TYR A 109 6.13 -1.01 -9.46
CA TYR A 109 6.88 -1.84 -8.52
C TYR A 109 6.46 -3.30 -8.62
N LYS A 110 7.44 -4.19 -8.55
CA LYS A 110 7.25 -5.63 -8.43
C LYS A 110 8.03 -6.14 -7.23
N ASN A 111 7.32 -6.71 -6.23
CA ASN A 111 7.89 -7.21 -4.98
C ASN A 111 8.79 -6.20 -4.24
N GLY A 112 8.36 -4.94 -4.14
CA GLY A 112 9.06 -3.84 -3.48
C GLY A 112 10.19 -3.21 -4.30
N LYS A 113 10.43 -3.67 -5.51
CA LYS A 113 11.49 -3.14 -6.40
C LYS A 113 10.87 -2.35 -7.54
N CYS A 114 11.39 -1.14 -7.78
CA CYS A 114 11.01 -0.35 -8.96
C CYS A 114 11.36 -1.16 -10.22
N HIS A 115 10.35 -1.45 -11.05
CA HIS A 115 10.49 -2.41 -12.13
C HIS A 115 9.36 -2.31 -13.13
N ARG A 116 9.69 -2.24 -14.42
CA ARG A 116 8.75 -2.40 -15.53
C ARG A 116 9.49 -2.89 -16.79
N GLU A 117 8.94 -3.91 -17.46
CA GLU A 117 9.57 -4.55 -18.63
C GLU A 117 9.09 -3.96 -19.96
N ASP A 118 7.89 -3.38 -19.99
CA ASP A 118 7.24 -2.90 -21.21
C ASP A 118 7.25 -1.37 -21.38
N GLY A 119 7.87 -0.65 -20.43
CA GLY A 119 7.89 0.80 -20.43
C GLY A 119 8.74 1.41 -19.30
N PRO A 120 8.71 2.74 -19.14
CA PRO A 120 9.37 3.39 -18.02
C PRO A 120 8.69 2.98 -16.71
N ALA A 121 9.51 2.67 -15.68
CA ALA A 121 8.97 2.29 -14.37
C ALA A 121 8.56 3.49 -13.51
N ILE A 122 8.94 4.71 -13.93
CA ILE A 122 8.45 5.97 -13.35
C ILE A 122 8.04 6.88 -14.49
N GLU A 123 6.81 7.34 -14.42
CA GLU A 123 6.24 8.36 -15.31
C GLU A 123 5.79 9.54 -14.44
N TYR A 124 6.39 10.69 -14.63
CA TYR A 124 6.01 11.92 -13.94
C TYR A 124 4.91 12.67 -14.70
N ALA A 125 4.06 13.39 -14.01
CA ALA A 125 2.99 14.19 -14.58
C ALA A 125 3.49 15.26 -15.58
N ASN A 126 4.73 15.73 -15.40
CA ASN A 126 5.39 16.66 -16.31
C ASN A 126 5.94 16.02 -17.59
N GLY A 127 5.69 14.72 -17.80
CA GLY A 127 6.14 13.96 -18.97
C GLY A 127 7.53 13.33 -18.83
N ASN A 128 8.28 13.63 -17.78
CA ASN A 128 9.58 13.00 -17.53
C ASN A 128 9.40 11.50 -17.23
N LYS A 129 10.41 10.69 -17.59
CA LYS A 129 10.38 9.24 -17.48
C LYS A 129 11.68 8.72 -16.89
N LYS A 130 11.60 7.58 -16.15
CA LYS A 130 12.77 6.82 -15.71
C LYS A 130 12.57 5.33 -15.98
N TRP A 131 13.60 4.70 -16.54
CA TRP A 131 13.62 3.31 -16.97
C TRP A 131 14.34 2.45 -15.93
N TRP A 132 13.60 1.61 -15.22
CA TRP A 132 14.13 0.77 -14.15
C TRP A 132 13.77 -0.70 -14.38
N LEU A 133 14.76 -1.56 -14.12
CA LEU A 133 14.59 -3.01 -14.11
C LEU A 133 15.20 -3.58 -12.83
N LYS A 134 14.44 -4.34 -12.06
CA LYS A 134 14.89 -4.97 -10.79
C LYS A 134 15.59 -3.99 -9.83
N HIS A 135 15.07 -2.76 -9.70
CA HIS A 135 15.60 -1.69 -8.84
C HIS A 135 16.91 -1.06 -9.31
N LYS A 136 17.26 -1.22 -10.58
CA LYS A 136 18.41 -0.55 -11.21
C LYS A 136 17.91 0.39 -12.30
N ILE A 137 18.40 1.64 -12.32
CA ILE A 137 18.11 2.61 -13.37
C ILE A 137 18.96 2.34 -14.59
N TYR A 138 18.37 2.43 -15.77
CA TYR A 138 19.03 2.25 -17.06
C TYR A 138 18.95 3.49 -17.95
N GLY A 139 18.01 4.39 -17.69
CA GLY A 139 17.88 5.61 -18.48
C GLY A 139 16.77 6.53 -17.98
N SER A 140 16.68 7.69 -18.61
CA SER A 140 15.69 8.73 -18.35
C SER A 140 15.18 9.36 -19.64
N ASN A 141 13.96 9.96 -19.58
CA ASN A 141 13.34 10.71 -20.66
C ASN A 141 13.37 9.98 -22.02
N ASN A 142 14.19 10.44 -22.97
CA ASN A 142 14.22 9.96 -24.34
C ASN A 142 15.26 8.86 -24.61
N ASP A 143 15.94 8.34 -23.57
CA ASP A 143 16.94 7.29 -23.74
C ASP A 143 16.36 6.01 -24.36
N PHE A 144 15.07 5.76 -24.11
CA PHE A 144 14.33 4.64 -24.68
C PHE A 144 12.93 5.06 -25.17
N THR A 145 12.48 4.39 -26.24
CA THR A 145 11.06 4.20 -26.54
C THR A 145 10.58 2.92 -25.84
N ASN A 146 9.27 2.74 -25.67
CA ASN A 146 8.75 1.48 -25.10
C ASN A 146 9.19 0.26 -25.94
N LYS A 147 9.29 0.40 -27.27
CA LYS A 147 9.74 -0.68 -28.18
C LYS A 147 11.22 -1.01 -27.98
N SER A 148 12.11 0.00 -27.96
CA SER A 148 13.55 -0.23 -27.77
C SER A 148 13.87 -0.72 -26.36
N TRP A 149 13.12 -0.27 -25.33
CA TRP A 149 13.25 -0.77 -23.97
C TRP A 149 12.88 -2.25 -23.87
N LYS A 150 11.74 -2.65 -24.43
CA LYS A 150 11.31 -4.06 -24.43
C LYS A 150 12.33 -4.95 -25.12
N PHE A 151 12.93 -4.50 -26.23
CA PHE A 151 14.01 -5.22 -26.91
C PHE A 151 15.25 -5.35 -26.01
N PHE A 152 15.68 -4.25 -25.38
CA PHE A 152 16.82 -4.23 -24.44
C PHE A 152 16.61 -5.19 -23.26
N VAL A 153 15.42 -5.15 -22.62
CA VAL A 153 15.07 -6.03 -21.51
C VAL A 153 15.12 -7.51 -21.93
N ASN A 154 14.56 -7.85 -23.09
CA ASN A 154 14.62 -9.22 -23.60
C ASN A 154 16.06 -9.71 -23.82
N THR A 155 16.94 -8.83 -24.32
CA THR A 155 18.37 -9.17 -24.49
C THR A 155 19.06 -9.45 -23.17
N LEU A 156 18.72 -8.68 -22.10
CA LEU A 156 19.28 -8.86 -20.74
C LEU A 156 18.78 -10.13 -20.04
N ILE A 157 17.59 -10.62 -20.35
CA ILE A 157 17.01 -11.80 -19.70
C ILE A 157 17.55 -13.09 -20.30
N PHE A 158 17.93 -13.07 -21.60
CA PHE A 158 18.40 -14.24 -22.34
C PHE A 158 19.94 -14.26 -22.52
N SER A 159 20.67 -13.32 -21.96
CA SER A 159 22.14 -13.31 -21.85
C SER A 159 22.61 -13.78 -20.47
#